data_c27e34dea1fa72d73ac8b97cf54e44c0
#
_entry.id   c27e34dea1fa72d73ac8b97cf54e44c0
#
_cell.length_a   1.000
_cell.length_b   1.000
_cell.length_c   1.000
_cell.angle_alpha   90.00
_cell.angle_beta   90.00
_cell.angle_gamma   90.00
#
_symmetry.space_group_name_H-M   'P 1'
#
loop_
_entity.id
_entity.type
_entity.pdbx_description
1 polymer ?
#
loop_
_entity_poly.entity_id
_entity_poly.type
_entity_poly.pdbx_seq_one_letter_code
_entity_poly.pdbx_strand_id
1 'polypeptide(L)'
;MPTETTTAPATAPGSRVARRRGPAAAVLIAETRLFLREPGNLFWIFVFPSVLLVILGFIPAFKETQDDLGGRRVIDLYVPISILLAMITAGIQAMPPVLTAYRERGILRRMSATPVRPSALLGAQILLHGAACLASALLVTGVGRIAYGVALPEQLPGYLLALLLAVAAVLTLGSMICALSRTTKAATAFGTGTYLVMMFSAGVWLPVQTMPDALRRIVEITPLGAASQALEQAAAGSWPGWIHLLVLALWTAALGLAAARLFRWQ
;
A
#
# COMPACT_ATOMS: atom_id res chain seq x y z
N MET A 1 0.47 -17.85 -81.16
CA MET A 1 0.20 -16.74 -80.21
C MET A 1 -0.36 -17.35 -78.95
N PRO A 2 0.42 -17.40 -77.85
CA PRO A 2 -0.13 -17.82 -76.55
C PRO A 2 -0.65 -16.58 -75.80
N THR A 3 -1.89 -16.66 -75.33
CA THR A 3 -2.57 -15.65 -74.51
C THR A 3 -2.03 -15.71 -73.09
N GLU A 4 -1.32 -14.64 -72.65
CA GLU A 4 -0.93 -14.44 -71.26
C GLU A 4 -2.18 -14.15 -70.40
N THR A 5 -2.46 -15.04 -69.46
CA THR A 5 -3.47 -14.84 -68.42
C THR A 5 -2.84 -14.07 -67.26
N THR A 6 -3.10 -12.77 -67.19
CA THR A 6 -2.72 -11.92 -66.05
C THR A 6 -3.54 -12.28 -64.81
N THR A 7 -2.91 -13.00 -63.87
CA THR A 7 -3.47 -13.23 -62.54
C THR A 7 -3.33 -11.99 -61.67
N ALA A 8 -4.40 -11.36 -61.26
CA ALA A 8 -4.42 -10.26 -60.31
C ALA A 8 -3.90 -10.70 -58.92
N PRO A 9 -3.08 -9.88 -58.23
CA PRO A 9 -2.58 -10.24 -56.89
C PRO A 9 -3.74 -10.24 -55.88
N ALA A 10 -3.87 -11.37 -55.16
CA ALA A 10 -4.79 -11.51 -54.04
C ALA A 10 -4.49 -10.49 -52.94
N THR A 11 -5.47 -9.65 -52.62
CA THR A 11 -5.42 -8.72 -51.51
C THR A 11 -5.29 -9.54 -50.20
N ALA A 12 -4.14 -9.42 -49.51
CA ALA A 12 -3.92 -10.00 -48.21
C ALA A 12 -4.95 -9.47 -47.20
N PRO A 13 -5.56 -10.33 -46.35
CA PRO A 13 -6.51 -9.89 -45.33
C PRO A 13 -5.82 -8.94 -44.36
N GLY A 14 -6.42 -7.77 -44.16
CA GLY A 14 -5.89 -6.70 -43.32
C GLY A 14 -5.51 -7.21 -41.94
N SER A 15 -4.23 -7.14 -41.65
CA SER A 15 -3.71 -7.38 -40.30
C SER A 15 -4.40 -6.42 -39.34
N ARG A 16 -5.26 -6.93 -38.45
CA ARG A 16 -5.78 -6.18 -37.31
C ARG A 16 -4.57 -5.62 -36.56
N VAL A 17 -4.34 -4.32 -36.71
CA VAL A 17 -3.34 -3.59 -35.90
C VAL A 17 -3.77 -3.77 -34.46
N ALA A 18 -3.20 -4.77 -33.78
CA ALA A 18 -3.35 -4.92 -32.35
C ALA A 18 -2.86 -3.61 -31.73
N ARG A 19 -3.79 -2.88 -31.10
CA ARG A 19 -3.52 -1.60 -30.42
C ARG A 19 -2.32 -1.82 -29.51
N ARG A 20 -1.13 -1.37 -29.93
CA ARG A 20 0.13 -1.55 -29.20
C ARG A 20 -0.03 -0.82 -27.88
N ARG A 21 -0.18 -1.59 -26.79
CA ARG A 21 -0.19 -1.04 -25.43
C ARG A 21 1.09 -0.27 -25.23
N GLY A 22 1.01 0.92 -24.63
CA GLY A 22 2.19 1.71 -24.34
C GLY A 22 3.18 0.94 -23.45
N PRO A 23 4.48 1.19 -23.54
CA PRO A 23 5.51 0.42 -22.85
C PRO A 23 5.31 0.40 -21.32
N ALA A 24 4.85 1.49 -20.71
CA ALA A 24 4.54 1.56 -19.28
C ALA A 24 3.36 0.64 -18.88
N ALA A 25 2.32 0.53 -19.73
CA ALA A 25 1.20 -0.37 -19.48
C ALA A 25 1.62 -1.85 -19.56
N ALA A 26 2.55 -2.17 -20.47
CA ALA A 26 3.11 -3.54 -20.56
C ALA A 26 3.89 -3.91 -19.30
N VAL A 27 4.69 -2.99 -18.74
CA VAL A 27 5.39 -3.16 -17.47
C VAL A 27 4.39 -3.39 -16.33
N LEU A 28 3.38 -2.53 -16.19
CA LEU A 28 2.37 -2.67 -15.14
C LEU A 28 1.66 -4.03 -15.19
N ILE A 29 1.28 -4.50 -16.39
CA ILE A 29 0.63 -5.81 -16.55
C ILE A 29 1.58 -6.95 -16.16
N ALA A 30 2.86 -6.85 -16.53
CA ALA A 30 3.86 -7.85 -16.17
C ALA A 30 4.04 -7.91 -14.64
N GLU A 31 4.21 -6.75 -13.99
CA GLU A 31 4.35 -6.64 -12.54
C GLU A 31 3.10 -7.14 -11.80
N THR A 32 1.90 -6.81 -12.29
CA THR A 32 0.66 -7.32 -11.71
C THR A 32 0.60 -8.85 -11.78
N ARG A 33 1.01 -9.45 -12.90
CA ARG A 33 1.05 -10.92 -13.03
C ARG A 33 2.08 -11.56 -12.10
N LEU A 34 3.22 -10.93 -11.91
CA LEU A 34 4.24 -11.40 -10.97
C LEU A 34 3.74 -11.31 -9.53
N PHE A 35 3.16 -10.18 -9.14
CA PHE A 35 2.58 -9.97 -7.82
C PHE A 35 1.48 -11.01 -7.49
N LEU A 36 0.58 -11.30 -8.43
CA LEU A 36 -0.48 -12.30 -8.24
C LEU A 36 0.04 -13.74 -8.16
N ARG A 37 1.30 -13.99 -8.54
CA ARG A 37 1.95 -15.30 -8.43
C ARG A 37 2.76 -15.47 -7.15
N GLU A 38 2.79 -14.47 -6.29
CA GLU A 38 3.45 -14.52 -4.99
C GLU A 38 2.44 -14.71 -3.86
N PRO A 39 2.03 -15.97 -3.57
CA PRO A 39 0.97 -16.26 -2.59
C PRO A 39 1.33 -15.76 -1.18
N GLY A 40 2.62 -15.70 -0.83
CA GLY A 40 3.08 -15.16 0.45
C GLY A 40 2.72 -13.69 0.62
N ASN A 41 3.01 -12.84 -0.36
CA ASN A 41 2.65 -11.43 -0.32
C ASN A 41 1.13 -11.23 -0.29
N LEU A 42 0.40 -11.99 -1.10
CA LEU A 42 -1.07 -11.92 -1.10
C LEU A 42 -1.67 -12.31 0.25
N PHE A 43 -1.15 -13.36 0.88
CA PHE A 43 -1.57 -13.78 2.21
C PHE A 43 -1.36 -12.67 3.24
N TRP A 44 -0.14 -12.13 3.32
CA TRP A 44 0.21 -11.14 4.35
C TRP A 44 -0.46 -9.78 4.13
N ILE A 45 -0.79 -9.41 2.89
CA ILE A 45 -1.45 -8.12 2.59
C ILE A 45 -2.97 -8.21 2.74
N PHE A 46 -3.60 -9.31 2.29
CA PHE A 46 -5.05 -9.40 2.20
C PHE A 46 -5.66 -10.29 3.28
N VAL A 47 -5.09 -11.48 3.46
CA VAL A 47 -5.68 -12.50 4.34
C VAL A 47 -5.36 -12.22 5.80
N PHE A 48 -4.09 -12.02 6.11
CA PHE A 48 -3.63 -11.88 7.50
C PHE A 48 -4.32 -10.75 8.28
N PRO A 49 -4.46 -9.51 7.77
CA PRO A 49 -5.15 -8.44 8.49
C PRO A 49 -6.62 -8.74 8.75
N SER A 50 -7.28 -9.40 7.78
CA SER A 50 -8.68 -9.83 7.92
C SER A 50 -8.83 -10.96 8.93
N VAL A 51 -7.93 -11.94 8.90
CA VAL A 51 -7.90 -13.04 9.87
C VAL A 51 -7.60 -12.53 11.27
N LEU A 52 -6.65 -11.59 11.41
CA LEU A 52 -6.36 -10.94 12.69
C LEU A 52 -7.62 -10.29 13.27
N LEU A 53 -8.35 -9.51 12.46
CA LEU A 53 -9.60 -8.88 12.88
C LEU A 53 -10.63 -9.93 13.32
N VAL A 54 -10.73 -11.04 12.58
CA VAL A 54 -11.64 -12.14 12.94
C VAL A 54 -11.23 -12.79 14.25
N ILE A 55 -9.94 -13.09 14.46
CA ILE A 55 -9.44 -13.69 15.71
C ILE A 55 -9.72 -12.79 16.89
N LEU A 56 -9.44 -11.48 16.77
CA LEU A 56 -9.72 -10.50 17.84
C LEU A 56 -11.20 -10.40 18.16
N GLY A 57 -12.04 -10.52 17.15
CA GLY A 57 -13.50 -10.53 17.33
C GLY A 57 -14.04 -11.81 18.02
N PHE A 58 -13.27 -12.86 18.21
CA PHE A 58 -13.65 -14.00 19.07
C PHE A 58 -13.48 -13.70 20.57
N ILE A 59 -12.75 -12.63 20.92
CA ILE A 59 -12.56 -12.21 22.32
C ILE A 59 -13.84 -11.48 22.79
N PRO A 60 -14.59 -11.98 23.77
CA PRO A 60 -15.86 -11.36 24.19
C PRO A 60 -15.69 -9.89 24.62
N ALA A 61 -14.65 -9.58 25.39
CA ALA A 61 -14.35 -8.23 25.86
C ALA A 61 -14.17 -7.19 24.73
N PHE A 62 -13.82 -7.63 23.51
CA PHE A 62 -13.62 -6.73 22.37
C PHE A 62 -14.94 -6.34 21.68
N LYS A 63 -16.02 -7.05 22.01
CA LYS A 63 -17.38 -6.78 21.51
C LYS A 63 -18.20 -5.92 22.46
N GLU A 64 -17.76 -5.76 23.69
CA GLU A 64 -18.44 -4.96 24.69
C GLU A 64 -18.12 -3.47 24.48
N THR A 65 -19.11 -2.64 24.66
CA THR A 65 -18.93 -1.19 24.63
C THR A 65 -18.18 -0.73 25.86
N GLN A 66 -17.21 0.15 25.69
CA GLN A 66 -16.38 0.68 26.75
C GLN A 66 -16.61 2.20 26.88
N ASP A 67 -16.91 2.66 28.08
CA ASP A 67 -17.13 4.08 28.36
C ASP A 67 -15.85 4.91 28.10
N ASP A 68 -14.69 4.35 28.42
CA ASP A 68 -13.37 4.94 28.17
C ASP A 68 -13.08 5.18 26.66
N LEU A 69 -13.79 4.48 25.78
CA LEU A 69 -13.70 4.61 24.33
C LEU A 69 -14.86 5.40 23.72
N GLY A 70 -15.59 6.17 24.56
CA GLY A 70 -16.75 6.93 24.12
C GLY A 70 -17.93 6.07 23.67
N GLY A 71 -18.14 4.92 24.33
CA GLY A 71 -19.23 3.99 24.03
C GLY A 71 -18.98 3.10 22.81
N ARG A 72 -17.77 3.05 22.30
CA ARG A 72 -17.37 2.17 21.17
C ARG A 72 -16.76 0.87 21.68
N ARG A 73 -16.76 -0.13 20.81
CA ARG A 73 -16.15 -1.44 21.07
C ARG A 73 -14.68 -1.42 20.64
N VAL A 74 -13.83 -2.18 21.29
CA VAL A 74 -12.43 -2.36 20.89
C VAL A 74 -12.32 -2.85 19.43
N ILE A 75 -13.22 -3.74 19.01
CA ILE A 75 -13.23 -4.26 17.64
C ILE A 75 -13.43 -3.15 16.58
N ASP A 76 -14.16 -2.08 16.90
CA ASP A 76 -14.40 -0.95 16.01
C ASP A 76 -13.08 -0.18 15.75
N LEU A 77 -12.17 -0.12 16.74
CA LEU A 77 -10.84 0.48 16.60
C LEU A 77 -9.90 -0.42 15.77
N TYR A 78 -10.07 -1.74 15.84
CA TYR A 78 -9.19 -2.66 15.11
C TYR A 78 -9.45 -2.74 13.62
N VAL A 79 -10.58 -2.22 13.10
CA VAL A 79 -10.79 -2.12 11.64
C VAL A 79 -9.77 -1.17 11.01
N PRO A 80 -9.65 0.12 11.37
CA PRO A 80 -8.64 1.00 10.81
C PRO A 80 -7.21 0.53 11.12
N ILE A 81 -6.95 -0.06 12.29
CA ILE A 81 -5.64 -0.62 12.64
C ILE A 81 -5.26 -1.78 11.70
N SER A 82 -6.18 -2.69 11.40
CA SER A 82 -5.95 -3.79 10.46
C SER A 82 -5.73 -3.30 9.02
N ILE A 83 -6.40 -2.22 8.62
CA ILE A 83 -6.14 -1.55 7.34
C ILE A 83 -4.71 -1.01 7.31
N LEU A 84 -4.26 -0.33 8.36
CA LEU A 84 -2.89 0.17 8.46
C LEU A 84 -1.87 -0.97 8.44
N LEU A 85 -2.15 -2.08 9.11
CA LEU A 85 -1.29 -3.28 9.09
C LEU A 85 -1.11 -3.82 7.66
N ALA A 86 -2.19 -3.90 6.88
CA ALA A 86 -2.11 -4.30 5.48
C ALA A 86 -1.25 -3.33 4.65
N MET A 87 -1.41 -2.01 4.88
CA MET A 87 -0.64 -0.98 4.20
C MET A 87 0.86 -1.05 4.54
N ILE A 88 1.20 -1.21 5.82
CA ILE A 88 2.58 -1.38 6.30
C ILE A 88 3.21 -2.60 5.61
N THR A 89 2.47 -3.71 5.54
CA THR A 89 2.93 -4.94 4.90
C THR A 89 3.16 -4.73 3.41
N ALA A 90 2.22 -4.12 2.70
CA ALA A 90 2.34 -3.88 1.26
C ALA A 90 3.48 -2.89 0.92
N GLY A 91 3.52 -1.73 1.59
CA GLY A 91 4.43 -0.66 1.22
C GLY A 91 5.84 -0.80 1.80
N ILE A 92 5.98 -1.36 3.01
CA ILE A 92 7.27 -1.40 3.73
C ILE A 92 7.93 -2.78 3.63
N GLN A 93 7.14 -3.87 3.66
CA GLN A 93 7.70 -5.22 3.69
C GLN A 93 7.77 -5.85 2.29
N ALA A 94 6.73 -5.71 1.46
CA ALA A 94 6.65 -6.38 0.17
C ALA A 94 7.35 -5.60 -0.96
N MET A 95 7.13 -4.28 -1.07
CA MET A 95 7.62 -3.47 -2.20
C MET A 95 9.16 -3.32 -2.27
N PRO A 96 9.90 -2.99 -1.16
CA PRO A 96 11.33 -2.69 -1.27
C PRO A 96 12.21 -3.86 -1.71
N PRO A 97 12.02 -5.11 -1.25
CA PRO A 97 12.81 -6.24 -1.72
C PRO A 97 12.69 -6.50 -3.22
N VAL A 98 11.49 -6.32 -3.80
CA VAL A 98 11.24 -6.51 -5.24
C VAL A 98 12.06 -5.52 -6.06
N LEU A 99 11.97 -4.23 -5.75
CA LEU A 99 12.70 -3.18 -6.46
C LEU A 99 14.22 -3.33 -6.30
N THR A 100 14.67 -3.71 -5.10
CA THR A 100 16.10 -3.90 -4.83
C THR A 100 16.63 -5.14 -5.54
N ALA A 101 15.84 -6.22 -5.64
CA ALA A 101 16.22 -7.41 -6.43
C ALA A 101 16.37 -7.09 -7.92
N TYR A 102 15.53 -6.21 -8.48
CA TYR A 102 15.68 -5.77 -9.86
C TYR A 102 16.97 -4.98 -10.08
N ARG A 103 17.39 -4.15 -9.10
CA ARG A 103 18.67 -3.46 -9.13
C ARG A 103 19.83 -4.44 -9.04
N GLU A 104 19.80 -5.33 -8.07
CA GLU A 104 20.86 -6.34 -7.82
C GLU A 104 21.10 -7.25 -9.05
N ARG A 105 20.03 -7.65 -9.74
CA ARG A 105 20.09 -8.45 -10.96
C ARG A 105 20.40 -7.66 -12.22
N GLY A 106 20.67 -6.36 -12.11
CA GLY A 106 20.99 -5.48 -13.24
C GLY A 106 19.84 -5.30 -14.24
N ILE A 107 18.58 -5.57 -13.83
CA ILE A 107 17.40 -5.43 -14.69
C ILE A 107 17.19 -3.96 -15.06
N LEU A 108 17.33 -3.04 -14.09
CA LEU A 108 17.20 -1.60 -14.32
C LEU A 108 18.21 -1.09 -15.36
N ARG A 109 19.45 -1.56 -15.29
CA ARG A 109 20.51 -1.23 -16.26
C ARG A 109 20.20 -1.75 -17.65
N ARG A 110 19.63 -2.95 -17.78
CA ARG A 110 19.22 -3.49 -19.09
C ARG A 110 18.01 -2.75 -19.64
N MET A 111 17.08 -2.32 -18.78
CA MET A 111 15.93 -1.53 -19.19
C MET A 111 16.33 -0.16 -19.75
N SER A 112 17.39 0.47 -19.25
CA SER A 112 17.87 1.76 -19.78
C SER A 112 18.36 1.68 -21.22
N ALA A 113 18.70 0.49 -21.74
CA ALA A 113 19.04 0.25 -23.14
C ALA A 113 17.79 0.00 -24.04
N THR A 114 16.60 0.02 -23.47
CA THR A 114 15.32 -0.14 -24.18
C THR A 114 14.52 1.17 -24.19
N PRO A 115 13.47 1.33 -25.02
CA PRO A 115 12.62 2.50 -25.00
C PRO A 115 11.77 2.64 -23.72
N VAL A 116 11.86 1.68 -22.79
CA VAL A 116 11.14 1.69 -21.52
C VAL A 116 12.00 2.36 -20.44
N ARG A 117 11.54 3.46 -19.90
CA ARG A 117 12.26 4.16 -18.82
C ARG A 117 12.21 3.34 -17.52
N PRO A 118 13.34 3.20 -16.78
CA PRO A 118 13.36 2.52 -15.47
C PRO A 118 12.34 3.10 -14.46
N SER A 119 12.03 4.40 -14.55
CA SER A 119 10.99 5.04 -13.74
C SER A 119 9.59 4.44 -13.94
N ALA A 120 9.30 3.83 -15.11
CA ALA A 120 8.04 3.14 -15.34
C ALA A 120 7.87 1.92 -14.42
N LEU A 121 8.98 1.24 -14.06
CA LEU A 121 8.95 0.12 -13.12
C LEU A 121 8.62 0.59 -11.70
N LEU A 122 9.28 1.67 -11.22
CA LEU A 122 8.96 2.25 -9.92
C LEU A 122 7.50 2.72 -9.87
N GLY A 123 7.04 3.42 -10.91
CA GLY A 123 5.64 3.85 -11.02
C GLY A 123 4.66 2.68 -11.02
N ALA A 124 4.99 1.58 -11.72
CA ALA A 124 4.18 0.36 -11.72
C ALA A 124 4.10 -0.26 -10.32
N GLN A 125 5.21 -0.31 -9.57
CA GLN A 125 5.25 -0.84 -8.20
C GLN A 125 4.44 0.04 -7.23
N ILE A 126 4.60 1.36 -7.31
CA ILE A 126 3.83 2.31 -6.48
C ILE A 126 2.33 2.15 -6.76
N LEU A 127 1.93 2.10 -8.03
CA LEU A 127 0.53 1.94 -8.41
C LEU A 127 -0.03 0.59 -7.97
N LEU A 128 0.73 -0.49 -8.14
CA LEU A 128 0.32 -1.85 -7.78
C LEU A 128 0.14 -2.01 -6.27
N HIS A 129 1.13 -1.59 -5.48
CA HIS A 129 1.05 -1.67 -4.03
C HIS A 129 0.04 -0.68 -3.45
N GLY A 130 -0.12 0.50 -4.06
CA GLY A 130 -1.18 1.44 -3.71
C GLY A 130 -2.58 0.85 -3.95
N ALA A 131 -2.78 0.22 -5.10
CA ALA A 131 -4.03 -0.49 -5.40
C ALA A 131 -4.26 -1.65 -4.42
N ALA A 132 -3.21 -2.40 -4.06
CA ALA A 132 -3.29 -3.47 -3.07
C ALA A 132 -3.68 -2.94 -1.68
N CYS A 133 -3.12 -1.80 -1.24
CA CYS A 133 -3.50 -1.13 0.01
C CYS A 133 -4.99 -0.78 0.02
N LEU A 134 -5.49 -0.16 -1.05
CA LEU A 134 -6.91 0.23 -1.14
C LEU A 134 -7.83 -0.99 -1.22
N ALA A 135 -7.45 -2.01 -1.99
CA ALA A 135 -8.23 -3.25 -2.08
C ALA A 135 -8.28 -3.99 -0.72
N SER A 136 -7.16 -4.03 0.01
CA SER A 136 -7.13 -4.59 1.36
C SER A 136 -7.95 -3.77 2.36
N ALA A 137 -7.94 -2.44 2.26
CA ALA A 137 -8.79 -1.58 3.08
C ALA A 137 -10.27 -1.88 2.86
N LEU A 138 -10.71 -2.05 1.63
CA LEU A 138 -12.08 -2.46 1.29
C LEU A 138 -12.41 -3.84 1.84
N LEU A 139 -11.49 -4.80 1.71
CA LEU A 139 -11.67 -6.16 2.22
C LEU A 139 -11.83 -6.17 3.75
N VAL A 140 -10.92 -5.54 4.47
CA VAL A 140 -10.95 -5.46 5.95
C VAL A 140 -12.21 -4.76 6.43
N THR A 141 -12.59 -3.63 5.80
CA THR A 141 -13.83 -2.92 6.12
C THR A 141 -15.04 -3.81 5.88
N GLY A 142 -15.08 -4.55 4.75
CA GLY A 142 -16.13 -5.50 4.44
C GLY A 142 -16.24 -6.63 5.47
N VAL A 143 -15.10 -7.21 5.87
CA VAL A 143 -15.05 -8.24 6.92
C VAL A 143 -15.55 -7.68 8.26
N GLY A 144 -15.08 -6.50 8.67
CA GLY A 144 -15.54 -5.84 9.90
C GLY A 144 -17.06 -5.60 9.90
N ARG A 145 -17.60 -5.15 8.76
CA ARG A 145 -19.04 -4.91 8.59
C ARG A 145 -19.86 -6.18 8.65
N ILE A 146 -19.46 -7.21 7.89
CA ILE A 146 -20.25 -8.46 7.74
C ILE A 146 -20.14 -9.32 9.00
N ALA A 147 -18.94 -9.48 9.56
CA ALA A 147 -18.72 -10.38 10.69
C ALA A 147 -19.12 -9.76 12.04
N TYR A 148 -18.96 -8.45 12.20
CA TYR A 148 -19.11 -7.79 13.51
C TYR A 148 -20.06 -6.59 13.50
N GLY A 149 -20.66 -6.26 12.37
CA GLY A 149 -21.58 -5.13 12.24
C GLY A 149 -20.92 -3.77 12.51
N VAL A 150 -19.58 -3.66 12.31
CA VAL A 150 -18.85 -2.40 12.49
C VAL A 150 -19.44 -1.34 11.58
N ALA A 151 -19.68 -0.14 12.10
CA ALA A 151 -20.23 0.96 11.31
C ALA A 151 -19.25 1.37 10.20
N LEU A 152 -19.79 1.73 9.04
CA LEU A 152 -18.99 2.38 8.01
C LEU A 152 -18.56 3.77 8.50
N PRO A 153 -17.45 4.32 7.98
CA PRO A 153 -16.99 5.64 8.38
C PRO A 153 -18.08 6.70 8.16
N GLU A 154 -18.45 7.42 9.22
CA GLU A 154 -19.52 8.44 9.15
C GLU A 154 -19.03 9.68 8.39
N GLN A 155 -17.74 10.06 8.58
CA GLN A 155 -17.13 11.17 7.85
C GLN A 155 -16.30 10.65 6.67
N LEU A 156 -17.00 10.20 5.61
CA LEU A 156 -16.39 9.54 4.45
C LEU A 156 -15.32 10.39 3.72
N PRO A 157 -15.52 11.70 3.40
CA PRO A 157 -14.49 12.49 2.73
C PRO A 157 -13.20 12.61 3.54
N GLY A 158 -13.28 12.85 4.84
CA GLY A 158 -12.14 12.90 5.75
C GLY A 158 -11.43 11.54 5.86
N TYR A 159 -12.20 10.46 5.91
CA TYR A 159 -11.67 9.10 5.94
C TYR A 159 -10.88 8.76 4.66
N LEU A 160 -11.43 9.07 3.49
CA LEU A 160 -10.74 8.85 2.22
C LEU A 160 -9.48 9.71 2.09
N LEU A 161 -9.49 10.96 2.55
CA LEU A 161 -8.31 11.81 2.58
C LEU A 161 -7.22 11.21 3.46
N ALA A 162 -7.56 10.83 4.69
CA ALA A 162 -6.63 10.19 5.63
C ALA A 162 -6.08 8.86 5.07
N LEU A 163 -6.94 8.05 4.46
CA LEU A 163 -6.58 6.79 3.83
C LEU A 163 -5.57 6.99 2.69
N LEU A 164 -5.82 7.93 1.78
CA LEU A 164 -4.92 8.21 0.66
C LEU A 164 -3.58 8.78 1.12
N LEU A 165 -3.58 9.66 2.13
CA LEU A 165 -2.34 10.15 2.74
C LEU A 165 -1.56 9.04 3.43
N ALA A 166 -2.23 8.12 4.14
CA ALA A 166 -1.60 6.96 4.75
C ALA A 166 -0.97 6.03 3.70
N VAL A 167 -1.67 5.74 2.60
CA VAL A 167 -1.12 5.00 1.45
C VAL A 167 0.12 5.69 0.90
N ALA A 168 0.06 7.00 0.67
CA ALA A 168 1.20 7.77 0.18
C ALA A 168 2.38 7.73 1.14
N ALA A 169 2.14 7.85 2.46
CA ALA A 169 3.17 7.80 3.49
C ALA A 169 3.88 6.43 3.54
N VAL A 170 3.15 5.32 3.50
CA VAL A 170 3.78 3.98 3.51
C VAL A 170 4.54 3.69 2.23
N LEU A 171 4.04 4.12 1.06
CA LEU A 171 4.73 3.93 -0.21
C LEU A 171 6.00 4.79 -0.32
N THR A 172 6.01 6.00 0.21
CA THR A 172 7.22 6.84 0.28
C THR A 172 8.23 6.31 1.28
N LEU A 173 7.79 5.75 2.42
CA LEU A 173 8.64 4.99 3.36
C LEU A 173 9.31 3.81 2.67
N GLY A 174 8.55 2.97 1.96
CA GLY A 174 9.08 1.85 1.20
C GLY A 174 10.04 2.30 0.10
N SER A 175 9.72 3.38 -0.61
CA SER A 175 10.60 3.96 -1.63
C SER A 175 11.92 4.46 -1.02
N MET A 176 11.88 5.03 0.17
CA MET A 176 13.08 5.46 0.91
C MET A 176 13.93 4.27 1.33
N ILE A 177 13.33 3.20 1.86
CA ILE A 177 14.04 1.94 2.19
C ILE A 177 14.74 1.40 0.93
N CYS A 178 14.05 1.38 -0.20
CA CYS A 178 14.61 0.95 -1.47
C CYS A 178 15.79 1.86 -1.91
N ALA A 179 15.67 3.19 -1.74
CA ALA A 179 16.73 4.13 -2.09
C ALA A 179 17.99 3.96 -1.24
N LEU A 180 17.85 3.65 0.04
CA LEU A 180 18.95 3.44 0.99
C LEU A 180 19.58 2.04 0.85
N SER A 181 18.83 1.04 0.40
CA SER A 181 19.27 -0.35 0.35
C SER A 181 20.03 -0.64 -0.92
N ARG A 182 21.24 -1.19 -0.80
CA ARG A 182 22.04 -1.65 -1.96
C ARG A 182 21.75 -3.09 -2.35
N THR A 183 21.29 -3.91 -1.41
CA THR A 183 21.02 -5.34 -1.60
C THR A 183 19.63 -5.69 -1.11
N THR A 184 19.05 -6.77 -1.65
CA THR A 184 17.75 -7.30 -1.22
C THR A 184 17.76 -7.66 0.27
N LYS A 185 18.88 -8.21 0.79
CA LYS A 185 19.03 -8.51 2.22
C LYS A 185 18.97 -7.25 3.08
N ALA A 186 19.63 -6.16 2.66
CA ALA A 186 19.57 -4.88 3.36
C ALA A 186 18.15 -4.28 3.30
N ALA A 187 17.47 -4.36 2.15
CA ALA A 187 16.09 -3.89 2.02
C ALA A 187 15.15 -4.65 2.96
N THR A 188 15.29 -5.96 3.05
CA THR A 188 14.50 -6.78 3.98
C THR A 188 14.80 -6.42 5.43
N ALA A 189 16.06 -6.25 5.82
CA ALA A 189 16.44 -5.91 7.20
C ALA A 189 15.90 -4.52 7.62
N PHE A 190 16.11 -3.48 6.79
CA PHE A 190 15.55 -2.15 7.04
C PHE A 190 14.03 -2.16 6.99
N GLY A 191 13.44 -2.90 6.05
CA GLY A 191 12.00 -3.09 5.95
C GLY A 191 11.43 -3.70 7.23
N THR A 192 12.02 -4.77 7.74
CA THR A 192 11.56 -5.43 8.97
C THR A 192 11.70 -4.53 10.19
N GLY A 193 12.81 -3.82 10.34
CA GLY A 193 12.99 -2.88 11.45
C GLY A 193 11.94 -1.75 11.42
N THR A 194 11.76 -1.13 10.24
CA THR A 194 10.74 -0.09 10.05
C THR A 194 9.33 -0.64 10.23
N TYR A 195 9.05 -1.85 9.74
CA TYR A 195 7.76 -2.53 9.89
C TYR A 195 7.36 -2.66 11.35
N LEU A 196 8.26 -3.13 12.23
CA LEU A 196 7.97 -3.29 13.66
C LEU A 196 7.66 -1.96 14.34
N VAL A 197 8.45 -0.91 14.04
CA VAL A 197 8.22 0.43 14.59
C VAL A 197 6.88 1.00 14.10
N MET A 198 6.58 0.86 12.81
CA MET A 198 5.33 1.36 12.24
C MET A 198 4.12 0.55 12.71
N MET A 199 4.26 -0.75 12.92
CA MET A 199 3.21 -1.62 13.48
C MET A 199 2.84 -1.20 14.90
N PHE A 200 3.84 -0.88 15.72
CA PHE A 200 3.62 -0.32 17.05
C PHE A 200 2.92 1.05 16.97
N SER A 201 3.42 1.95 16.13
CA SER A 201 2.85 3.29 15.94
C SER A 201 1.43 3.27 15.39
N ALA A 202 1.07 2.29 14.56
CA ALA A 202 -0.29 2.13 14.04
C ALA A 202 -1.29 1.62 15.10
N GLY A 203 -0.80 1.19 16.28
CA GLY A 203 -1.65 0.69 17.35
C GLY A 203 -1.97 -0.81 17.27
N VAL A 204 -1.22 -1.60 16.49
CA VAL A 204 -1.51 -3.03 16.31
C VAL A 204 -1.37 -3.82 17.62
N TRP A 205 -0.36 -3.48 18.45
CA TRP A 205 -0.15 -4.12 19.75
C TRP A 205 -0.99 -3.50 20.86
N LEU A 206 -1.15 -2.18 20.83
CA LEU A 206 -1.92 -1.40 21.78
C LEU A 206 -2.55 -0.24 21.03
N PRO A 207 -3.89 -0.12 20.95
CA PRO A 207 -4.55 1.00 20.29
C PRO A 207 -4.02 2.35 20.78
N VAL A 208 -3.75 3.28 19.86
CA VAL A 208 -3.13 4.58 20.21
C VAL A 208 -3.93 5.34 21.25
N GLN A 209 -5.26 5.18 21.23
CA GLN A 209 -6.21 5.82 22.16
C GLN A 209 -6.04 5.36 23.61
N THR A 210 -5.57 4.11 23.80
CA THR A 210 -5.36 3.49 25.12
C THR A 210 -3.94 3.69 25.65
N MET A 211 -3.05 4.32 24.87
CA MET A 211 -1.67 4.59 25.29
C MET A 211 -1.61 5.70 26.34
N PRO A 212 -0.63 5.64 27.28
CA PRO A 212 -0.32 6.76 28.16
C PRO A 212 -0.02 8.04 27.37
N ASP A 213 -0.40 9.20 27.89
CA ASP A 213 -0.31 10.49 27.19
C ASP A 213 1.07 10.80 26.60
N ALA A 214 2.16 10.53 27.36
CA ALA A 214 3.52 10.76 26.88
C ALA A 214 3.86 9.91 25.66
N LEU A 215 3.46 8.63 25.67
CA LEU A 215 3.70 7.69 24.56
C LEU A 215 2.83 8.04 23.36
N ARG A 216 1.55 8.35 23.61
CA ARG A 216 0.60 8.75 22.57
C ARG A 216 1.10 9.95 21.78
N ARG A 217 1.59 11.01 22.45
CA ARG A 217 2.19 12.19 21.80
C ARG A 217 3.36 11.85 20.89
N ILE A 218 4.22 10.92 21.30
CA ILE A 218 5.35 10.46 20.47
C ILE A 218 4.85 9.68 19.27
N VAL A 219 3.87 8.82 19.46
CA VAL A 219 3.30 8.00 18.39
C VAL A 219 2.57 8.86 17.36
N GLU A 220 1.79 9.85 17.79
CA GLU A 220 1.01 10.74 16.91
C GLU A 220 1.85 11.60 15.96
N ILE A 221 3.14 11.84 16.25
CA ILE A 221 4.04 12.52 15.31
C ILE A 221 4.69 11.57 14.29
N THR A 222 4.49 10.27 14.43
CA THR A 222 4.88 9.29 13.40
C THR A 222 3.81 9.22 12.29
N PRO A 223 4.18 8.81 11.07
CA PRO A 223 3.20 8.77 9.99
C PRO A 223 2.05 7.79 10.25
N LEU A 224 2.31 6.63 10.87
CA LEU A 224 1.26 5.64 11.09
C LEU A 224 0.42 5.92 12.35
N GLY A 225 1.00 6.56 13.37
CA GLY A 225 0.24 7.04 14.52
C GLY A 225 -0.73 8.16 14.14
N ALA A 226 -0.26 9.12 13.34
CA ALA A 226 -1.11 10.17 12.78
C ALA A 226 -2.21 9.58 11.88
N ALA A 227 -1.88 8.57 11.05
CA ALA A 227 -2.86 7.88 10.22
C ALA A 227 -3.93 7.16 11.06
N SER A 228 -3.51 6.47 12.13
CA SER A 228 -4.42 5.77 13.04
C SER A 228 -5.44 6.74 13.66
N GLN A 229 -4.97 7.89 14.16
CA GLN A 229 -5.84 8.91 14.76
C GLN A 229 -6.77 9.56 13.72
N ALA A 230 -6.23 9.90 12.54
CA ALA A 230 -7.03 10.52 11.49
C ALA A 230 -8.15 9.60 10.96
N LEU A 231 -7.84 8.32 10.75
CA LEU A 231 -8.83 7.33 10.31
C LEU A 231 -9.88 7.05 11.38
N GLU A 232 -9.47 6.97 12.63
CA GLU A 232 -10.33 6.75 13.77
C GLU A 232 -11.31 7.92 13.99
N GLN A 233 -10.80 9.16 13.97
CA GLN A 233 -11.63 10.37 14.08
C GLN A 233 -12.68 10.43 12.97
N ALA A 234 -12.27 10.12 11.72
CA ALA A 234 -13.20 10.10 10.61
C ALA A 234 -14.20 8.94 10.67
N ALA A 235 -13.81 7.79 11.21
CA ALA A 235 -14.72 6.68 11.46
C ALA A 235 -15.77 7.04 12.53
N ALA A 236 -15.38 7.84 13.51
CA ALA A 236 -16.26 8.34 14.58
C ALA A 236 -17.12 9.56 14.19
N GLY A 237 -17.13 9.96 12.91
CA GLY A 237 -17.99 11.06 12.42
C GLY A 237 -17.36 12.45 12.50
N SER A 238 -16.18 12.61 13.09
CA SER A 238 -15.50 13.90 13.14
C SER A 238 -14.54 14.09 11.96
N TRP A 239 -14.31 15.36 11.56
CA TRP A 239 -13.27 15.65 10.59
C TRP A 239 -11.89 15.30 11.17
N PRO A 240 -11.00 14.62 10.44
CA PRO A 240 -9.65 14.31 10.92
C PRO A 240 -8.92 15.58 11.37
N GLY A 241 -8.29 15.52 12.54
CA GLY A 241 -7.53 16.64 13.09
C GLY A 241 -6.46 17.12 12.09
N TRP A 242 -6.44 18.42 11.83
CA TRP A 242 -5.51 19.03 10.86
C TRP A 242 -4.04 18.72 11.16
N ILE A 243 -3.70 18.56 12.44
CA ILE A 243 -2.34 18.21 12.85
C ILE A 243 -1.95 16.82 12.33
N HIS A 244 -2.85 15.83 12.38
CA HIS A 244 -2.59 14.49 11.90
C HIS A 244 -2.46 14.45 10.38
N LEU A 245 -3.30 15.19 9.66
CA LEU A 245 -3.20 15.34 8.21
C LEU A 245 -1.90 16.05 7.80
N LEU A 246 -1.50 17.08 8.55
CA LEU A 246 -0.24 17.79 8.31
C LEU A 246 0.97 16.89 8.55
N VAL A 247 0.99 16.12 9.64
CA VAL A 247 2.06 15.15 9.92
C VAL A 247 2.19 14.15 8.78
N LEU A 248 1.06 13.57 8.32
CA LEU A 248 1.06 12.65 7.17
C LEU A 248 1.60 13.30 5.89
N ALA A 249 1.15 14.52 5.59
CA ALA A 249 1.59 15.26 4.41
C ALA A 249 3.08 15.59 4.47
N LEU A 250 3.59 16.04 5.63
CA LEU A 250 5.00 16.36 5.84
C LEU A 250 5.89 15.12 5.70
N TRP A 251 5.52 13.99 6.32
CA TRP A 251 6.26 12.75 6.17
C TRP A 251 6.27 12.27 4.71
N THR A 252 5.12 12.30 4.06
CA THR A 252 4.99 11.91 2.64
C THR A 252 5.87 12.78 1.75
N ALA A 253 5.83 14.10 1.93
CA ALA A 253 6.63 15.04 1.14
C ALA A 253 8.13 14.88 1.43
N ALA A 254 8.54 14.82 2.70
CA ALA A 254 9.94 14.69 3.10
C ALA A 254 10.56 13.39 2.59
N LEU A 255 9.89 12.26 2.82
CA LEU A 255 10.38 10.96 2.39
C LEU A 255 10.31 10.79 0.87
N GLY A 256 9.25 11.29 0.23
CA GLY A 256 9.12 11.27 -1.22
C GLY A 256 10.22 12.06 -1.93
N LEU A 257 10.51 13.28 -1.45
CA LEU A 257 11.59 14.11 -1.96
C LEU A 257 12.97 13.48 -1.69
N ALA A 258 13.19 12.95 -0.49
CA ALA A 258 14.43 12.27 -0.14
C ALA A 258 14.63 11.02 -0.99
N ALA A 259 13.60 10.19 -1.14
CA ALA A 259 13.66 9.01 -2.01
C ALA A 259 13.95 9.39 -3.47
N ALA A 260 13.29 10.42 -4.00
CA ALA A 260 13.51 10.88 -5.38
C ALA A 260 14.95 11.37 -5.62
N ARG A 261 15.57 12.02 -4.61
CA ARG A 261 16.96 12.50 -4.69
C ARG A 261 17.99 11.39 -4.50
N LEU A 262 17.70 10.43 -3.64
CA LEU A 262 18.63 9.35 -3.28
C LEU A 262 18.51 8.12 -4.19
N PHE A 263 17.41 7.99 -4.93
CA PHE A 263 17.19 6.83 -5.78
C PHE A 263 18.17 6.82 -6.95
N ARG A 264 19.11 5.87 -6.90
CA ARG A 264 20.10 5.66 -7.97
C ARG A 264 19.60 4.58 -8.91
N TRP A 265 19.51 4.90 -10.20
CA TRP A 265 19.07 4.00 -11.27
C TRP A 265 20.18 3.05 -11.77
N GLN A 266 21.34 3.05 -11.11
CA GLN A 266 22.51 2.28 -11.51
C GLN A 266 22.74 1.09 -10.58
#